data_b0c318d430138ce193393b94dd4ee0f5
#
_entry.id   b0c318d430138ce193393b94dd4ee0f5
#
_cell.length_a   1.000
_cell.length_b   1.000
_cell.length_c   1.000
_cell.angle_alpha   90.00
_cell.angle_beta   90.00
_cell.angle_gamma   90.00
#
_symmetry.space_group_name_H-M   'P 1'
#
loop_
_entity.id
_entity.type
_entity.pdbx_description
1 polymer ?
#
loop_
_entity_poly.entity_id
_entity_poly.type
_entity_poly.pdbx_seq_one_letter_code
_entity_poly.pdbx_strand_id
1 'polypeptide(L)'
;MYEYAKNLTKDGQTGLAVDWGNNMAVKAYDACVMGANGNLYESDGNTLNFTAGPVKNMLQVWQDLVKDGYTTTDVFADADANRTNFKAGRVAMHIAPASRWIEAGELLGAENVGVMPIPGTDTHGSVSYIHGAVIPKASENQELAIKFIKDKLLQEQFQTDSMNSYGKMSPMKAHYEKLDNPYWPTVLDFTEKATTPPLYKDYTKLDTNMQIELQKMLSGGSTVDEFSANMSKFMTTIDLSTGMNK
;
A
#
# COMPACT_ATOMS: atom_id res chain seq x y z
N MET A 1 11.21 10.30 6.40
CA MET A 1 9.76 10.54 6.23
C MET A 1 9.30 11.80 6.97
N TYR A 2 9.42 11.89 8.30
CA TYR A 2 8.95 13.03 9.11
C TYR A 2 9.51 14.39 8.64
N GLU A 3 10.83 14.52 8.49
CA GLU A 3 11.45 15.78 8.06
C GLU A 3 11.03 16.23 6.65
N TYR A 4 10.81 15.29 5.72
CA TYR A 4 10.28 15.61 4.39
C TYR A 4 8.84 16.14 4.48
N ALA A 5 7.98 15.46 5.25
CA ALA A 5 6.60 15.90 5.44
C ALA A 5 6.54 17.29 6.08
N LYS A 6 7.34 17.52 7.13
CA LYS A 6 7.47 18.82 7.79
C LYS A 6 7.88 19.94 6.81
N ASN A 7 8.95 19.72 6.04
CA ASN A 7 9.49 20.72 5.13
C ASN A 7 8.56 21.04 3.95
N LEU A 8 7.71 20.09 3.57
CA LEU A 8 6.76 20.21 2.47
C LEU A 8 5.37 20.67 2.92
N THR A 9 5.11 20.74 4.24
CA THR A 9 3.87 21.31 4.79
C THR A 9 3.98 22.82 4.80
N LYS A 10 3.37 23.48 3.83
CA LYS A 10 3.39 24.96 3.68
C LYS A 10 2.29 25.41 2.73
N ASP A 11 1.93 26.69 2.82
CA ASP A 11 1.02 27.37 1.88
C ASP A 11 -0.34 26.65 1.69
N GLY A 12 -0.85 26.00 2.75
CA GLY A 12 -2.10 25.24 2.71
C GLY A 12 -1.97 23.82 2.14
N GLN A 13 -0.74 23.38 1.80
CA GLN A 13 -0.44 22.02 1.38
C GLN A 13 0.01 21.18 2.57
N THR A 14 -0.51 19.97 2.71
CA THR A 14 -0.03 18.95 3.66
C THR A 14 1.17 18.20 3.08
N GLY A 15 2.19 17.95 3.87
CA GLY A 15 3.44 17.35 3.39
C GLY A 15 3.32 15.88 2.99
N LEU A 16 2.47 15.11 3.69
CA LEU A 16 2.32 13.68 3.44
C LEU A 16 0.86 13.24 3.60
N ALA A 17 0.45 12.28 2.79
CA ALA A 17 -0.73 11.46 3.04
C ALA A 17 -0.34 9.98 3.03
N VAL A 18 -1.00 9.18 3.85
CA VAL A 18 -0.84 7.72 3.92
C VAL A 18 -2.21 7.05 3.81
N ASP A 19 -2.34 6.05 2.95
CA ASP A 19 -3.58 5.29 2.81
C ASP A 19 -3.71 4.27 3.95
N TRP A 20 -4.29 4.69 5.08
CA TRP A 20 -4.59 3.82 6.22
C TRP A 20 -5.97 3.18 6.17
N GLY A 21 -6.85 3.65 5.28
CA GLY A 21 -8.21 3.14 5.07
C GLY A 21 -8.35 2.28 3.84
N ASN A 22 -9.59 1.91 3.51
CA ASN A 22 -9.97 1.25 2.25
C ASN A 22 -9.17 -0.03 1.94
N ASN A 23 -9.03 -0.94 2.91
CA ASN A 23 -8.25 -2.18 2.83
C ASN A 23 -6.75 -1.95 2.51
N MET A 24 -6.21 -0.82 2.93
CA MET A 24 -4.81 -0.48 2.74
C MET A 24 -3.99 -0.43 4.03
N ALA A 25 -4.62 -0.57 5.20
CA ALA A 25 -3.95 -0.42 6.50
C ALA A 25 -2.78 -1.41 6.66
N VAL A 26 -3.01 -2.70 6.42
CA VAL A 26 -1.95 -3.73 6.50
C VAL A 26 -0.87 -3.47 5.46
N LYS A 27 -1.23 -3.11 4.22
CA LYS A 27 -0.24 -2.86 3.16
C LYS A 27 0.62 -1.63 3.44
N ALA A 28 0.03 -0.56 3.95
CA ALA A 28 0.78 0.63 4.36
C ALA A 28 1.71 0.32 5.55
N TYR A 29 1.22 -0.47 6.51
CA TYR A 29 2.01 -0.96 7.63
C TYR A 29 3.21 -1.78 7.14
N ASP A 30 2.98 -2.82 6.34
CA ASP A 30 4.02 -3.71 5.81
C ASP A 30 5.11 -2.91 5.07
N ALA A 31 4.70 -2.02 4.15
CA ALA A 31 5.64 -1.21 3.37
C ALA A 31 6.46 -0.27 4.26
N CYS A 32 5.84 0.37 5.26
CA CYS A 32 6.55 1.30 6.14
C CYS A 32 7.44 0.58 7.17
N VAL A 33 7.04 -0.60 7.66
CA VAL A 33 7.90 -1.44 8.52
C VAL A 33 9.15 -1.87 7.76
N MET A 34 9.01 -2.32 6.51
CA MET A 34 10.15 -2.66 5.67
C MET A 34 11.06 -1.46 5.42
N GLY A 35 10.50 -0.28 5.14
CA GLY A 35 11.25 0.97 5.00
C GLY A 35 11.95 1.42 6.29
N ALA A 36 11.40 1.08 7.45
CA ALA A 36 12.03 1.34 8.75
C ALA A 36 13.10 0.30 9.13
N ASN A 37 13.43 -0.63 8.24
CA ASN A 37 14.34 -1.77 8.49
C ASN A 37 13.86 -2.66 9.65
N GLY A 38 12.54 -2.79 9.78
CA GLY A 38 11.89 -3.61 10.79
C GLY A 38 11.65 -5.04 10.33
N ASN A 39 11.65 -5.98 11.27
CA ASN A 39 11.16 -7.32 11.01
C ASN A 39 9.64 -7.31 10.91
N LEU A 40 9.12 -7.63 9.73
CA LEU A 40 7.68 -7.66 9.48
C LEU A 40 6.97 -8.75 10.28
N TYR A 41 7.65 -9.88 10.50
CA TYR A 41 7.10 -11.02 11.19
C TYR A 41 7.84 -11.29 12.50
N GLU A 42 7.14 -11.89 13.46
CA GLU A 42 7.72 -12.48 14.65
C GLU A 42 8.65 -13.67 14.29
N SER A 43 9.29 -14.27 15.28
CA SER A 43 10.24 -15.38 15.08
C SER A 43 9.63 -16.64 14.45
N ASP A 44 8.31 -16.77 14.45
CA ASP A 44 7.57 -17.85 13.78
C ASP A 44 7.48 -17.67 12.25
N GLY A 45 7.89 -16.51 11.74
CA GLY A 45 7.86 -16.16 10.33
C GLY A 45 6.45 -16.00 9.73
N ASN A 46 5.41 -15.95 10.55
CA ASN A 46 4.01 -15.91 10.13
C ASN A 46 3.21 -14.81 10.84
N THR A 47 3.38 -14.62 12.14
CA THR A 47 2.65 -13.59 12.91
C THR A 47 3.24 -12.21 12.66
N LEU A 48 2.43 -11.21 12.27
CA LEU A 48 2.91 -9.84 12.11
C LEU A 48 3.45 -9.29 13.43
N ASN A 49 4.58 -8.61 13.33
CA ASN A 49 5.30 -8.05 14.46
C ASN A 49 4.88 -6.61 14.73
N PHE A 50 4.32 -6.36 15.91
CA PHE A 50 3.93 -5.02 16.37
C PHE A 50 4.79 -4.49 17.52
N THR A 51 5.73 -5.28 18.04
CA THR A 51 6.44 -5.00 19.29
C THR A 51 7.90 -4.59 19.12
N ALA A 52 8.52 -4.90 17.99
CA ALA A 52 9.92 -4.58 17.74
C ALA A 52 10.18 -3.07 17.75
N GLY A 53 11.35 -2.67 18.22
CA GLY A 53 11.75 -1.27 18.33
C GLY A 53 11.58 -0.47 17.04
N PRO A 54 12.11 -0.92 15.88
CA PRO A 54 11.92 -0.23 14.59
C PRO A 54 10.45 -0.06 14.20
N VAL A 55 9.60 -1.05 14.50
CA VAL A 55 8.16 -1.00 14.24
C VAL A 55 7.50 0.09 15.09
N LYS A 56 7.76 0.09 16.41
CA LYS A 56 7.22 1.12 17.31
C LYS A 56 7.71 2.52 16.95
N ASN A 57 8.96 2.65 16.55
CA ASN A 57 9.51 3.94 16.08
C ASN A 57 8.78 4.43 14.83
N MET A 58 8.49 3.54 13.87
CA MET A 58 7.73 3.89 12.67
C MET A 58 6.29 4.32 13.02
N LEU A 59 5.61 3.60 13.92
CA LEU A 59 4.27 3.95 14.41
C LEU A 59 4.27 5.30 15.15
N GLN A 60 5.33 5.59 15.95
CA GLN A 60 5.49 6.89 16.61
C GLN A 60 5.65 8.00 15.58
N VAL A 61 6.41 7.78 14.51
CA VAL A 61 6.51 8.77 13.41
C VAL A 61 5.14 9.05 12.79
N TRP A 62 4.30 8.04 12.60
CA TRP A 62 2.94 8.25 12.09
C TRP A 62 2.08 9.08 13.06
N GLN A 63 2.14 8.77 14.35
CA GLN A 63 1.41 9.53 15.37
C GLN A 63 1.89 10.98 15.44
N ASP A 64 3.20 11.21 15.40
CA ASP A 64 3.80 12.55 15.44
C ASP A 64 3.45 13.34 14.17
N LEU A 65 3.44 12.72 12.99
CA LEU A 65 3.02 13.36 11.74
C LEU A 65 1.59 13.91 11.81
N VAL A 66 0.66 13.16 12.40
CA VAL A 66 -0.73 13.61 12.60
C VAL A 66 -0.78 14.70 13.66
N LYS A 67 -0.14 14.50 14.81
CA LYS A 67 -0.13 15.45 15.94
C LYS A 67 0.42 16.81 15.55
N ASP A 68 1.47 16.83 14.73
CA ASP A 68 2.14 18.06 14.32
C ASP A 68 1.53 18.67 13.03
N GLY A 69 0.48 18.06 12.48
CA GLY A 69 -0.26 18.58 11.33
C GLY A 69 0.44 18.40 9.97
N TYR A 70 1.39 17.47 9.86
CA TYR A 70 2.13 17.19 8.61
C TYR A 70 1.46 16.11 7.76
N THR A 71 0.45 15.44 8.28
CA THR A 71 -0.45 14.53 7.56
C THR A 71 -1.87 14.60 8.12
N THR A 72 -2.84 14.04 7.40
CA THR A 72 -4.25 14.06 7.77
C THR A 72 -4.80 12.64 8.01
N THR A 73 -5.86 12.56 8.80
CA THR A 73 -6.65 11.34 9.03
C THR A 73 -7.98 11.33 8.26
N ASP A 74 -8.19 12.25 7.32
CA ASP A 74 -9.43 12.37 6.55
C ASP A 74 -9.82 11.08 5.82
N VAL A 75 -8.83 10.23 5.49
CA VAL A 75 -9.03 8.91 4.89
C VAL A 75 -9.94 7.99 5.70
N PHE A 76 -10.06 8.19 7.01
CA PHE A 76 -11.00 7.42 7.85
C PHE A 76 -12.45 7.88 7.72
N ALA A 77 -12.67 9.11 7.24
CA ALA A 77 -14.01 9.63 6.95
C ALA A 77 -14.38 9.43 5.47
N ASP A 78 -13.40 9.55 4.56
CA ASP A 78 -13.55 9.37 3.12
C ASP A 78 -12.38 8.55 2.57
N ALA A 79 -12.65 7.33 2.11
CA ALA A 79 -11.65 6.41 1.60
C ALA A 79 -10.83 6.95 0.41
N ASP A 80 -11.37 7.90 -0.36
CA ASP A 80 -10.71 8.53 -1.50
C ASP A 80 -10.11 9.92 -1.17
N ALA A 81 -10.18 10.37 0.08
CA ALA A 81 -9.74 11.71 0.49
C ALA A 81 -8.28 11.99 0.11
N ASN A 82 -7.35 11.08 0.44
CA ASN A 82 -5.93 11.24 0.12
C ASN A 82 -5.68 11.33 -1.38
N ARG A 83 -6.31 10.46 -2.17
CA ARG A 83 -6.22 10.45 -3.63
C ARG A 83 -6.73 11.77 -4.22
N THR A 84 -7.87 12.25 -3.74
CA THR A 84 -8.47 13.51 -4.18
C THR A 84 -7.60 14.69 -3.82
N ASN A 85 -7.06 14.72 -2.61
CA ASN A 85 -6.18 15.79 -2.14
C ASN A 85 -4.85 15.82 -2.88
N PHE A 86 -4.24 14.67 -3.15
CA PHE A 86 -3.00 14.59 -3.92
C PHE A 86 -3.20 15.08 -5.37
N LYS A 87 -4.22 14.61 -6.06
CA LYS A 87 -4.55 15.05 -7.42
C LYS A 87 -4.91 16.55 -7.53
N ALA A 88 -5.36 17.14 -6.42
CA ALA A 88 -5.64 18.58 -6.34
C ALA A 88 -4.42 19.41 -5.93
N GLY A 89 -3.24 18.81 -5.77
CA GLY A 89 -2.02 19.49 -5.31
C GLY A 89 -2.06 19.92 -3.84
N ARG A 90 -3.03 19.43 -3.05
CA ARG A 90 -3.16 19.76 -1.62
C ARG A 90 -2.28 18.89 -0.72
N VAL A 91 -1.67 17.87 -1.26
CA VAL A 91 -0.73 16.99 -0.57
C VAL A 91 0.53 16.86 -1.42
N ALA A 92 1.70 17.02 -0.82
CA ALA A 92 2.97 16.99 -1.52
C ALA A 92 3.48 15.56 -1.80
N MET A 93 3.25 14.62 -0.87
CA MET A 93 3.66 13.21 -0.99
C MET A 93 2.51 12.31 -0.60
N HIS A 94 2.35 11.20 -1.32
CA HIS A 94 1.28 10.22 -1.05
C HIS A 94 1.85 8.80 -1.01
N ILE A 95 1.75 8.14 0.15
CA ILE A 95 2.03 6.71 0.27
C ILE A 95 0.79 5.93 -0.15
N ALA A 96 0.85 5.38 -1.35
CA ALA A 96 -0.27 4.76 -2.05
C ALA A 96 0.22 3.71 -3.05
N PRO A 97 -0.68 2.94 -3.69
CA PRO A 97 -0.31 2.13 -4.84
C PRO A 97 0.39 2.96 -5.93
N ALA A 98 1.51 2.45 -6.45
CA ALA A 98 2.29 3.15 -7.48
C ALA A 98 1.45 3.57 -8.69
N SER A 99 0.41 2.82 -9.04
CA SER A 99 -0.52 3.16 -10.13
C SER A 99 -1.17 4.55 -10.03
N ARG A 100 -1.16 5.18 -8.85
CA ARG A 100 -1.77 6.51 -8.66
C ARG A 100 -1.02 7.65 -9.36
N TRP A 101 0.24 7.45 -9.73
CA TRP A 101 1.03 8.46 -10.45
C TRP A 101 0.45 8.82 -11.83
N ILE A 102 -0.18 7.86 -12.53
CA ILE A 102 -0.79 8.11 -13.85
C ILE A 102 -1.91 9.15 -13.72
N GLU A 103 -2.89 8.90 -12.85
CA GLU A 103 -3.99 9.82 -12.64
C GLU A 103 -3.55 11.20 -12.15
N ALA A 104 -2.52 11.23 -11.29
CA ALA A 104 -1.97 12.49 -10.82
C ALA A 104 -1.24 13.24 -11.93
N GLY A 105 -0.48 12.53 -12.77
CA GLY A 105 0.22 13.11 -13.91
C GLY A 105 -0.73 13.69 -14.97
N GLU A 106 -1.89 13.09 -15.19
CA GLU A 106 -2.91 13.63 -16.09
C GLU A 106 -3.46 14.99 -15.61
N LEU A 107 -3.54 15.22 -14.32
CA LEU A 107 -4.13 16.42 -13.73
C LEU A 107 -3.10 17.49 -13.36
N LEU A 108 -1.94 17.09 -12.89
CA LEU A 108 -0.90 17.98 -12.38
C LEU A 108 0.21 18.25 -13.41
N GLY A 109 0.24 17.51 -14.52
CA GLY A 109 1.35 17.41 -15.45
C GLY A 109 2.30 16.27 -15.05
N ALA A 110 2.64 15.41 -16.00
CA ALA A 110 3.51 14.25 -15.75
C ALA A 110 4.90 14.66 -15.24
N GLU A 111 5.40 15.82 -15.68
CA GLU A 111 6.67 16.41 -15.26
C GLU A 111 6.68 16.88 -13.80
N ASN A 112 5.51 17.06 -13.19
CA ASN A 112 5.34 17.53 -11.81
C ASN A 112 5.09 16.39 -10.82
N VAL A 113 4.98 15.15 -11.30
CA VAL A 113 4.71 13.97 -10.46
C VAL A 113 5.86 12.98 -10.56
N GLY A 114 6.47 12.65 -9.42
CA GLY A 114 7.50 11.64 -9.32
C GLY A 114 7.02 10.38 -8.61
N VAL A 115 7.73 9.27 -8.82
CA VAL A 115 7.55 8.01 -8.11
C VAL A 115 8.85 7.62 -7.44
N MET A 116 8.77 7.25 -6.17
CA MET A 116 9.90 6.75 -5.41
C MET A 116 9.46 5.63 -4.45
N PRO A 117 10.35 4.69 -4.10
CA PRO A 117 10.03 3.74 -3.03
C PRO A 117 9.90 4.46 -1.69
N ILE A 118 9.19 3.85 -0.73
CA ILE A 118 9.13 4.40 0.64
C ILE A 118 10.55 4.45 1.20
N PRO A 119 11.05 5.66 1.57
CA PRO A 119 12.42 5.80 2.03
C PRO A 119 12.62 5.10 3.38
N GLY A 120 13.74 4.42 3.51
CA GLY A 120 14.18 3.78 4.73
C GLY A 120 15.61 4.15 5.09
N THR A 121 16.16 3.54 6.14
CA THR A 121 17.55 3.71 6.55
C THR A 121 18.50 2.98 5.58
N ASP A 122 18.34 1.65 5.46
CA ASP A 122 19.18 0.79 4.62
C ASP A 122 18.38 0.04 3.56
N THR A 123 17.04 0.07 3.65
CA THR A 123 16.12 -0.60 2.73
C THR A 123 15.03 0.35 2.27
N HIS A 124 14.38 -0.01 1.18
CA HIS A 124 13.21 0.68 0.67
C HIS A 124 11.98 -0.20 0.89
N GLY A 125 10.95 0.35 1.54
CA GLY A 125 9.71 -0.36 1.76
C GLY A 125 8.85 -0.38 0.50
N SER A 126 8.37 -1.56 0.14
CA SER A 126 7.36 -1.75 -0.90
C SER A 126 6.58 -3.03 -0.67
N VAL A 127 5.32 -3.04 -1.11
CA VAL A 127 4.45 -4.22 -1.06
C VAL A 127 3.92 -4.51 -2.46
N SER A 128 4.08 -5.75 -2.90
CA SER A 128 3.51 -6.22 -4.17
C SER A 128 2.36 -7.18 -3.91
N TYR A 129 1.22 -6.95 -4.56
CA TYR A 129 0.09 -7.87 -4.54
C TYR A 129 -0.49 -8.05 -5.93
N ILE A 130 -0.99 -9.25 -6.19
CA ILE A 130 -1.39 -9.70 -7.53
C ILE A 130 -2.91 -9.66 -7.66
N HIS A 131 -3.38 -9.13 -8.77
CA HIS A 131 -4.77 -9.28 -9.20
C HIS A 131 -4.87 -10.48 -10.13
N GLY A 132 -5.80 -11.37 -9.86
CA GLY A 132 -6.02 -12.58 -10.65
C GLY A 132 -7.44 -12.65 -11.20
N ALA A 133 -7.58 -13.22 -12.39
CA ALA A 133 -8.90 -13.64 -12.90
C ALA A 133 -9.21 -15.04 -12.38
N VAL A 134 -10.38 -15.21 -11.76
CA VAL A 134 -10.83 -16.46 -11.21
C VAL A 134 -12.17 -16.88 -11.81
N ILE A 135 -12.41 -18.18 -11.94
CA ILE A 135 -13.66 -18.73 -12.44
C ILE A 135 -14.26 -19.59 -11.33
N PRO A 136 -15.43 -19.21 -10.77
CA PRO A 136 -16.09 -20.02 -9.76
C PRO A 136 -16.47 -21.40 -10.29
N LYS A 137 -16.34 -22.44 -9.46
CA LYS A 137 -16.75 -23.82 -9.83
C LYS A 137 -18.23 -23.91 -10.23
N ALA A 138 -19.08 -23.07 -9.65
CA ALA A 138 -20.51 -23.00 -9.93
C ALA A 138 -20.86 -22.24 -11.23
N SER A 139 -19.88 -21.68 -11.94
CA SER A 139 -20.15 -21.00 -13.22
C SER A 139 -20.61 -22.00 -14.28
N GLU A 140 -21.73 -21.72 -14.92
CA GLU A 140 -22.26 -22.48 -16.06
C GLU A 140 -21.53 -22.17 -17.37
N ASN A 141 -20.68 -21.12 -17.40
CA ASN A 141 -19.98 -20.62 -18.59
C ASN A 141 -18.46 -20.71 -18.44
N GLN A 142 -17.93 -21.77 -17.81
CA GLN A 142 -16.49 -21.89 -17.52
C GLN A 142 -15.62 -21.86 -18.79
N GLU A 143 -16.02 -22.56 -19.84
CA GLU A 143 -15.28 -22.60 -21.12
C GLU A 143 -15.22 -21.21 -21.78
N LEU A 144 -16.34 -20.47 -21.77
CA LEU A 144 -16.39 -19.11 -22.31
C LEU A 144 -15.53 -18.16 -21.48
N ALA A 145 -15.54 -18.30 -20.16
CA ALA A 145 -14.70 -17.51 -19.26
C ALA A 145 -13.21 -17.79 -19.49
N ILE A 146 -12.82 -19.06 -19.67
CA ILE A 146 -11.44 -19.44 -20.02
C ILE A 146 -11.05 -18.82 -21.36
N LYS A 147 -11.93 -18.90 -22.35
CA LYS A 147 -11.68 -18.31 -23.67
C LYS A 147 -11.52 -16.81 -23.57
N PHE A 148 -12.37 -16.09 -22.82
CA PHE A 148 -12.26 -14.65 -22.60
C PHE A 148 -10.93 -14.26 -21.93
N ILE A 149 -10.51 -14.99 -20.88
CA ILE A 149 -9.22 -14.75 -20.21
C ILE A 149 -8.07 -14.90 -21.22
N LYS A 150 -8.05 -15.98 -22.00
CA LYS A 150 -6.99 -16.24 -22.98
C LYS A 150 -6.97 -15.24 -24.13
N ASP A 151 -8.14 -14.98 -24.71
CA ASP A 151 -8.27 -14.21 -25.95
C ASP A 151 -8.29 -12.69 -25.71
N LYS A 152 -8.50 -12.26 -24.47
CA LYS A 152 -8.58 -10.83 -24.12
C LYS A 152 -7.61 -10.45 -23.01
N LEU A 153 -7.75 -10.96 -21.79
CA LEU A 153 -7.00 -10.47 -20.64
C LEU A 153 -5.49 -10.76 -20.74
N LEU A 154 -5.11 -11.90 -21.33
CA LEU A 154 -3.69 -12.28 -21.49
C LEU A 154 -3.06 -11.74 -22.77
N GLN A 155 -3.79 -11.00 -23.59
CA GLN A 155 -3.23 -10.42 -24.80
C GLN A 155 -2.34 -9.22 -24.48
N GLU A 156 -1.24 -9.09 -25.22
CA GLU A 156 -0.26 -8.00 -25.04
C GLU A 156 -0.91 -6.62 -25.08
N GLN A 157 -1.81 -6.40 -26.05
CA GLN A 157 -2.51 -5.13 -26.19
C GLN A 157 -3.28 -4.76 -24.92
N PHE A 158 -4.07 -5.70 -24.35
CA PHE A 158 -4.82 -5.44 -23.11
C PHE A 158 -3.88 -5.12 -21.94
N GLN A 159 -2.78 -5.86 -21.81
CA GLN A 159 -1.81 -5.64 -20.76
C GLN A 159 -1.14 -4.26 -20.90
N THR A 160 -0.73 -3.89 -22.11
CA THR A 160 -0.10 -2.60 -22.40
C THR A 160 -1.07 -1.44 -22.15
N ASP A 161 -2.33 -1.56 -22.59
CA ASP A 161 -3.36 -0.56 -22.33
C ASP A 161 -3.64 -0.41 -20.83
N SER A 162 -3.66 -1.52 -20.09
CA SER A 162 -3.82 -1.52 -18.64
C SER A 162 -2.64 -0.85 -17.91
N MET A 163 -1.41 -1.05 -18.40
CA MET A 163 -0.23 -0.37 -17.87
C MET A 163 -0.30 1.14 -18.12
N ASN A 164 -0.61 1.55 -19.34
CA ASN A 164 -0.62 2.95 -19.73
C ASN A 164 -1.79 3.74 -19.11
N SER A 165 -2.99 3.14 -19.05
CA SER A 165 -4.18 3.86 -18.58
C SER A 165 -4.40 3.79 -17.07
N TYR A 166 -3.95 2.70 -16.43
CA TYR A 166 -4.25 2.44 -15.01
C TYR A 166 -3.01 2.19 -14.15
N GLY A 167 -1.80 2.22 -14.72
CA GLY A 167 -0.57 1.91 -14.00
C GLY A 167 -0.53 0.49 -13.43
N LYS A 168 -1.31 -0.45 -13.99
CA LYS A 168 -1.33 -1.83 -13.55
C LYS A 168 -0.16 -2.58 -14.15
N MET A 169 0.69 -3.13 -13.30
CA MET A 169 1.86 -3.87 -13.74
C MET A 169 1.46 -5.16 -14.48
N SER A 170 2.07 -5.38 -15.64
CA SER A 170 1.95 -6.66 -16.34
C SER A 170 2.81 -7.73 -15.65
N PRO A 171 2.37 -8.99 -15.60
CA PRO A 171 3.22 -10.11 -15.17
C PRO A 171 4.33 -10.46 -16.18
N MET A 172 4.32 -9.87 -17.37
CA MET A 172 5.27 -10.17 -18.45
C MET A 172 6.35 -9.09 -18.54
N LYS A 173 7.59 -9.41 -18.20
CA LYS A 173 8.73 -8.45 -18.25
C LYS A 173 8.91 -7.81 -19.63
N ALA A 174 8.72 -8.55 -20.71
CA ALA A 174 8.86 -8.05 -22.07
C ALA A 174 7.91 -6.89 -22.43
N HIS A 175 6.84 -6.68 -21.69
CA HIS A 175 5.91 -5.57 -21.93
C HIS A 175 6.52 -4.23 -21.51
N TYR A 176 7.40 -4.23 -20.51
CA TYR A 176 8.03 -3.00 -20.00
C TYR A 176 9.10 -2.43 -20.94
N GLU A 177 9.74 -3.29 -21.74
CA GLU A 177 10.75 -2.87 -22.72
C GLU A 177 10.17 -1.99 -23.84
N LYS A 178 8.86 -2.03 -24.02
CA LYS A 178 8.11 -1.29 -25.05
C LYS A 178 7.47 0.01 -24.56
N LEU A 179 7.62 0.31 -23.28
CA LEU A 179 6.97 1.48 -22.67
C LEU A 179 7.96 2.66 -22.62
N ASP A 180 7.60 3.73 -23.28
CA ASP A 180 8.33 5.00 -23.20
C ASP A 180 7.83 5.82 -22.01
N ASN A 181 8.06 5.32 -20.80
CA ASN A 181 7.69 6.00 -19.56
C ASN A 181 8.84 5.88 -18.55
N PRO A 182 9.39 7.03 -18.08
CA PRO A 182 10.59 7.06 -17.24
C PRO A 182 10.40 6.46 -15.84
N TYR A 183 9.17 6.26 -15.39
CA TYR A 183 8.89 5.75 -14.04
C TYR A 183 8.87 4.22 -13.94
N TRP A 184 8.64 3.51 -15.07
CA TRP A 184 8.59 2.05 -15.06
C TRP A 184 9.87 1.38 -14.55
N PRO A 185 11.09 1.82 -14.94
CA PRO A 185 12.32 1.26 -14.36
C PRO A 185 12.39 1.38 -12.84
N THR A 186 11.98 2.54 -12.30
CA THR A 186 11.94 2.76 -10.85
C THR A 186 10.91 1.86 -10.16
N VAL A 187 9.70 1.74 -10.74
CA VAL A 187 8.64 0.87 -10.21
C VAL A 187 9.05 -0.59 -10.24
N LEU A 188 9.73 -1.04 -11.30
CA LEU A 188 10.27 -2.41 -11.40
C LEU A 188 11.31 -2.68 -10.33
N ASP A 189 12.29 -1.78 -10.15
CA ASP A 189 13.35 -1.96 -9.16
C ASP A 189 12.81 -2.16 -7.75
N PHE A 190 11.88 -1.31 -7.29
CA PHE A 190 11.34 -1.50 -5.96
C PHE A 190 10.30 -2.63 -5.87
N THR A 191 9.66 -3.03 -6.96
CA THR A 191 8.77 -4.19 -6.99
C THR A 191 9.56 -5.50 -6.85
N GLU A 192 10.74 -5.61 -7.44
CA GLU A 192 11.61 -6.78 -7.28
C GLU A 192 12.08 -6.99 -5.83
N LYS A 193 12.11 -5.93 -5.04
CA LYS A 193 12.48 -5.93 -3.61
C LYS A 193 11.26 -5.97 -2.66
N ALA A 194 10.06 -5.92 -3.22
CA ALA A 194 8.83 -5.83 -2.44
C ALA A 194 8.53 -7.11 -1.67
N THR A 195 7.95 -6.95 -0.48
CA THR A 195 7.28 -8.04 0.22
C THR A 195 5.88 -8.26 -0.32
N THR A 196 5.24 -9.35 0.06
CA THR A 196 3.83 -9.60 -0.20
C THR A 196 3.03 -9.46 1.10
N PRO A 197 1.78 -8.96 1.05
CA PRO A 197 0.91 -8.99 2.22
C PRO A 197 0.75 -10.43 2.73
N PRO A 198 0.52 -10.62 4.04
CA PRO A 198 0.26 -11.94 4.56
C PRO A 198 -0.99 -12.55 3.94
N LEU A 199 -0.94 -13.83 3.59
CA LEU A 199 -2.03 -14.57 2.95
C LEU A 199 -2.94 -15.26 3.97
N TYR A 200 -3.27 -14.57 5.07
CA TYR A 200 -4.13 -15.13 6.12
C TYR A 200 -5.56 -15.34 5.61
N LYS A 201 -6.19 -16.41 6.06
CA LYS A 201 -7.60 -16.65 5.81
C LYS A 201 -8.47 -15.51 6.36
N ASP A 202 -8.09 -14.97 7.51
CA ASP A 202 -8.77 -13.85 8.16
C ASP A 202 -8.14 -12.47 7.84
N TYR A 203 -7.48 -12.32 6.67
CA TYR A 203 -6.83 -11.06 6.26
C TYR A 203 -7.77 -9.84 6.36
N THR A 204 -9.02 -9.97 5.90
CA THR A 204 -9.99 -8.86 5.96
C THR A 204 -10.30 -8.44 7.40
N LYS A 205 -10.36 -9.41 8.34
CA LYS A 205 -10.56 -9.09 9.76
C LYS A 205 -9.35 -8.35 10.33
N LEU A 206 -8.14 -8.77 9.94
CA LEU A 206 -6.91 -8.11 10.34
C LEU A 206 -6.88 -6.66 9.85
N ASP A 207 -7.11 -6.43 8.54
CA ASP A 207 -7.06 -5.09 7.96
C ASP A 207 -8.12 -4.17 8.58
N THR A 208 -9.34 -4.66 8.78
CA THR A 208 -10.42 -3.89 9.44
C THR A 208 -10.05 -3.53 10.88
N ASN A 209 -9.52 -4.49 11.67
CA ASN A 209 -9.12 -4.21 13.05
C ASN A 209 -7.95 -3.23 13.10
N MET A 210 -6.97 -3.40 12.22
CA MET A 210 -5.84 -2.47 12.11
C MET A 210 -6.30 -1.05 11.79
N GLN A 211 -7.27 -0.87 10.89
CA GLN A 211 -7.83 0.46 10.60
C GLN A 211 -8.43 1.11 11.87
N ILE A 212 -9.19 0.34 12.66
CA ILE A 212 -9.82 0.83 13.90
C ILE A 212 -8.75 1.25 14.92
N GLU A 213 -7.76 0.39 15.16
CA GLU A 213 -6.70 0.68 16.12
C GLU A 213 -5.77 1.82 15.65
N LEU A 214 -5.48 1.91 14.33
CA LEU A 214 -4.74 3.04 13.77
C LEU A 214 -5.52 4.35 13.93
N GLN A 215 -6.81 4.38 13.61
CA GLN A 215 -7.64 5.57 13.79
C GLN A 215 -7.60 6.05 15.24
N LYS A 216 -7.73 5.12 16.19
CA LYS A 216 -7.64 5.43 17.62
C LYS A 216 -6.28 5.99 18.01
N MET A 217 -5.19 5.37 17.58
CA MET A 217 -3.83 5.79 17.89
C MET A 217 -3.52 7.15 17.25
N LEU A 218 -3.82 7.32 15.97
CA LEU A 218 -3.51 8.53 15.22
C LEU A 218 -4.33 9.74 15.68
N SER A 219 -5.55 9.52 16.20
CA SER A 219 -6.36 10.58 16.82
C SER A 219 -5.96 10.90 18.26
N GLY A 220 -4.93 10.25 18.81
CA GLY A 220 -4.47 10.45 20.20
C GLY A 220 -5.32 9.71 21.24
N GLY A 221 -6.23 8.82 20.83
CA GLY A 221 -7.05 8.01 21.73
C GLY A 221 -6.33 6.79 22.32
N SER A 222 -5.13 6.47 21.83
CA SER A 222 -4.22 5.46 22.41
C SER A 222 -2.77 5.78 22.09
N THR A 223 -1.88 5.21 22.88
CA THR A 223 -0.44 5.26 22.65
C THR A 223 0.00 4.19 21.64
N VAL A 224 1.23 4.31 21.12
CA VAL A 224 1.87 3.28 20.28
C VAL A 224 1.99 1.95 21.03
N ASP A 225 2.28 1.98 22.33
CA ASP A 225 2.38 0.76 23.13
C ASP A 225 1.03 0.06 23.29
N GLU A 226 -0.05 0.81 23.51
CA GLU A 226 -1.41 0.25 23.56
C GLU A 226 -1.85 -0.29 22.21
N PHE A 227 -1.58 0.41 21.10
CA PHE A 227 -1.81 -0.11 19.75
C PHE A 227 -1.07 -1.43 19.54
N SER A 228 0.24 -1.47 19.85
CA SER A 228 1.07 -2.67 19.69
C SER A 228 0.54 -3.85 20.51
N ALA A 229 0.15 -3.61 21.77
CA ALA A 229 -0.42 -4.64 22.63
C ALA A 229 -1.77 -5.16 22.12
N ASN A 230 -2.66 -4.24 21.67
CA ASN A 230 -3.97 -4.59 21.13
C ASN A 230 -3.83 -5.42 19.85
N MET A 231 -2.97 -4.99 18.93
CA MET A 231 -2.74 -5.72 17.67
C MET A 231 -2.09 -7.09 17.91
N SER A 232 -1.09 -7.19 18.78
CA SER A 232 -0.49 -8.49 19.15
C SER A 232 -1.51 -9.43 19.76
N LYS A 233 -2.38 -8.94 20.64
CA LYS A 233 -3.48 -9.72 21.20
C LYS A 233 -4.47 -10.13 20.12
N PHE A 234 -4.83 -9.23 19.21
CA PHE A 234 -5.76 -9.54 18.12
C PHE A 234 -5.25 -10.65 17.22
N MET A 235 -3.94 -10.68 16.91
CA MET A 235 -3.31 -11.75 16.11
C MET A 235 -3.56 -13.15 16.68
N THR A 236 -3.75 -13.29 18.00
CA THR A 236 -4.05 -14.60 18.62
C THR A 236 -5.49 -15.05 18.44
N THR A 237 -6.36 -14.20 17.90
CA THR A 237 -7.81 -14.45 17.74
C THR A 237 -8.25 -14.75 16.32
N ILE A 238 -7.35 -14.61 15.34
CA ILE A 238 -7.64 -14.78 13.92
C ILE A 238 -6.94 -16.02 13.34
N ASP A 239 -7.49 -16.52 12.23
CA ASP A 239 -6.93 -17.67 11.50
C ASP A 239 -5.79 -17.18 10.57
N LEU A 240 -4.55 -17.43 11.00
CA LEU A 240 -3.33 -17.11 10.25
C LEU A 240 -2.98 -18.17 9.18
N SER A 241 -3.78 -19.22 9.02
CA SER A 241 -3.56 -20.18 7.95
C SER A 241 -3.78 -19.53 6.58
N THR A 242 -3.06 -19.98 5.57
CA THR A 242 -3.11 -19.39 4.23
C THR A 242 -4.39 -19.71 3.46
N GLY A 243 -5.36 -20.38 4.00
CA GLY A 243 -6.60 -20.73 3.28
C GLY A 243 -6.41 -21.54 1.98
N MET A 244 -5.17 -21.73 1.53
CA MET A 244 -4.84 -22.59 0.41
C MET A 244 -4.71 -24.02 0.94
N ASN A 245 -5.69 -24.87 0.63
CA ASN A 245 -5.54 -26.31 0.85
C ASN A 245 -4.31 -26.78 0.05
N LYS A 246 -3.37 -27.40 0.75
CA LYS A 246 -2.26 -28.10 0.14
C LYS A 246 -2.77 -29.24 -0.75
#